data_12d89c9481d2051bbceb378a64a59084
#
_entry.id   12d89c9481d2051bbceb378a64a59084
#
_cell.length_a   1.000
_cell.length_b   1.000
_cell.length_c   1.000
_cell.angle_alpha   90.00
_cell.angle_beta   90.00
_cell.angle_gamma   90.00
#
_symmetry.space_group_name_H-M   'P 1'
#
loop_
_entity.id
_entity.type
_entity.pdbx_description
1 polymer ?
#
loop_
_entity_poly.entity_id
_entity_poly.type
_entity_poly.pdbx_seq_one_letter_code
_entity_poly.pdbx_strand_id
1 'polypeptide(L)'
;MALQKLTPLELHIMDAIWNQGRLSIREVQETFPEAHRPAYTTIQTTVYRLEEKGALRRVRKIGNAHIFEAAVSRQEARGRLIDELLTLFGGRTQPIMAHLAESGKLTLDDIREAEKLIENLERKK
;
A
#
# COMPACT_ATOMS: atom_id res chain seq x y z
N MET A 1 15.07 5.72 1.77
CA MET A 1 15.21 4.31 1.39
C MET A 1 13.97 3.84 0.65
N ALA A 2 14.17 3.08 -0.41
CA ALA A 2 13.04 2.60 -1.20
C ALA A 2 12.24 1.55 -0.43
N LEU A 3 10.91 1.71 -0.43
CA LEU A 3 10.03 0.72 0.15
C LEU A 3 10.03 -0.52 -0.74
N GLN A 4 10.28 -1.68 -0.17
CA GLN A 4 10.25 -2.92 -0.92
C GLN A 4 8.80 -3.29 -1.26
N LYS A 5 8.66 -4.11 -2.30
CA LYS A 5 7.35 -4.59 -2.72
C LYS A 5 6.61 -5.26 -1.58
N LEU A 6 5.35 -4.90 -1.38
CA LEU A 6 4.52 -5.48 -0.35
C LEU A 6 3.79 -6.72 -0.86
N THR A 7 3.76 -7.76 -0.05
CA THR A 7 2.96 -8.96 -0.34
C THR A 7 1.48 -8.64 -0.08
N PRO A 8 0.55 -9.46 -0.59
CA PRO A 8 -0.87 -9.25 -0.31
C PRO A 8 -1.21 -9.20 1.19
N LEU A 9 -0.58 -10.04 2.01
CA LEU A 9 -0.79 -10.03 3.46
C LEU A 9 -0.25 -8.73 4.07
N GLU A 10 0.93 -8.31 3.66
CA GLU A 10 1.52 -7.05 4.12
C GLU A 10 0.63 -5.86 3.76
N LEU A 11 0.09 -5.86 2.54
CA LEU A 11 -0.79 -4.78 2.10
C LEU A 11 -2.08 -4.74 2.91
N HIS A 12 -2.66 -5.91 3.22
CA HIS A 12 -3.86 -5.98 4.06
C HIS A 12 -3.60 -5.36 5.44
N ILE A 13 -2.44 -5.68 6.03
CA ILE A 13 -2.05 -5.14 7.34
C ILE A 13 -1.87 -3.63 7.26
N MET A 14 -1.18 -3.16 6.23
CA MET A 14 -1.00 -1.72 6.02
C MET A 14 -2.33 -1.01 5.85
N ASP A 15 -3.27 -1.59 5.08
CA ASP A 15 -4.60 -1.01 4.90
C ASP A 15 -5.35 -0.88 6.22
N ALA A 16 -5.25 -1.88 7.08
CA ALA A 16 -5.89 -1.84 8.40
C ALA A 16 -5.36 -0.68 9.23
N ILE A 17 -4.04 -0.50 9.24
CA ILE A 17 -3.40 0.57 10.01
C ILE A 17 -3.70 1.94 9.39
N TRP A 18 -3.65 2.07 8.07
CA TRP A 18 -4.01 3.33 7.42
C TRP A 18 -5.46 3.74 7.72
N ASN A 19 -6.36 2.76 7.75
CA ASN A 19 -7.78 3.03 8.01
C ASN A 19 -8.06 3.40 9.47
N GLN A 20 -7.36 2.77 10.41
CA GLN A 20 -7.64 2.92 11.84
C GLN A 20 -6.61 3.73 12.62
N GLY A 21 -5.46 3.99 12.03
CA GLY A 21 -4.42 4.84 12.61
C GLY A 21 -3.34 4.08 13.35
N ARG A 22 -3.66 3.59 14.55
CA ARG A 22 -2.69 2.89 15.41
C ARG A 22 -3.30 1.61 15.92
N LEU A 23 -2.58 0.50 15.75
CA LEU A 23 -3.09 -0.82 16.13
C LEU A 23 -2.00 -1.66 16.80
N SER A 24 -2.43 -2.49 17.74
CA SER A 24 -1.61 -3.58 18.25
C SER A 24 -1.68 -4.75 17.26
N ILE A 25 -0.80 -5.75 17.44
CA ILE A 25 -0.82 -6.94 16.59
C ILE A 25 -2.16 -7.69 16.71
N ARG A 26 -2.70 -7.79 17.91
CA ARG A 26 -4.01 -8.43 18.12
C ARG A 26 -5.13 -7.68 17.39
N GLU A 27 -5.11 -6.37 17.47
CA GLU A 27 -6.11 -5.56 16.77
C GLU A 27 -6.01 -5.72 15.25
N VAL A 28 -4.78 -5.81 14.73
CA VAL A 28 -4.57 -6.10 13.30
C VAL A 28 -5.15 -7.47 12.96
N GLN A 29 -4.87 -8.48 13.77
CA GLN A 29 -5.41 -9.83 13.56
C GLN A 29 -6.93 -9.81 13.51
N GLU A 30 -7.55 -9.03 14.38
CA GLU A 30 -9.02 -8.94 14.48
C GLU A 30 -9.66 -8.25 13.28
N THR A 31 -8.89 -7.56 12.44
CA THR A 31 -9.43 -6.97 11.20
C THR A 31 -9.70 -8.01 10.13
N PHE A 32 -9.14 -9.22 10.26
CA PHE A 32 -9.37 -10.29 9.30
C PHE A 32 -10.67 -11.02 9.63
N PRO A 33 -11.45 -11.45 8.61
CA PRO A 33 -12.63 -12.28 8.87
C PRO A 33 -12.25 -13.56 9.61
N GLU A 34 -13.06 -13.96 10.58
CA GLU A 34 -12.79 -15.17 11.38
C GLU A 34 -12.44 -16.40 10.54
N ALA A 35 -13.17 -16.58 9.43
CA ALA A 35 -12.99 -17.75 8.55
C ALA A 35 -11.62 -17.77 7.88
N HIS A 36 -10.98 -16.63 7.73
CA HIS A 36 -9.70 -16.49 7.00
C HIS A 36 -8.65 -15.76 7.82
N ARG A 37 -8.78 -15.82 9.14
CA ARG A 37 -7.87 -15.09 10.04
C ARG A 37 -6.55 -15.82 10.20
N PRO A 38 -5.42 -15.20 9.84
CA PRO A 38 -4.11 -15.81 10.08
C PRO A 38 -3.83 -15.94 11.57
N ALA A 39 -2.92 -16.85 11.91
CA ALA A 39 -2.49 -17.04 13.29
C ALA A 39 -1.79 -15.77 13.79
N TYR A 40 -1.86 -15.55 15.09
CA TYR A 40 -1.21 -14.40 15.74
C TYR A 40 0.27 -14.30 15.37
N THR A 41 0.99 -15.43 15.41
CA THR A 41 2.42 -15.45 15.09
C THR A 41 2.70 -15.07 13.64
N THR A 42 1.81 -15.41 12.72
CA THR A 42 1.94 -15.02 11.32
C THR A 42 1.81 -13.51 11.17
N ILE A 43 0.83 -12.91 11.84
CA ILE A 43 0.64 -11.46 11.85
C ILE A 43 1.84 -10.77 12.48
N GLN A 44 2.30 -11.28 13.63
CA GLN A 44 3.45 -10.72 14.34
C GLN A 44 4.69 -10.69 13.47
N THR A 45 5.01 -11.81 12.83
CA THR A 45 6.17 -11.90 11.94
C THR A 45 6.06 -10.90 10.79
N THR A 46 4.87 -10.79 10.22
CA THR A 46 4.63 -9.89 9.09
C THR A 46 4.75 -8.41 9.51
N VAL A 47 4.19 -8.07 10.69
CA VAL A 47 4.29 -6.72 11.24
C VAL A 47 5.76 -6.35 11.49
N TYR A 48 6.53 -7.26 12.07
CA TYR A 48 7.96 -7.01 12.33
C TYR A 48 8.73 -6.84 11.01
N ARG A 49 8.34 -7.60 9.98
CA ARG A 49 8.95 -7.47 8.66
C ARG A 49 8.64 -6.11 8.04
N LEU A 50 7.40 -5.62 8.21
CA LEU A 50 7.01 -4.28 7.75
C LEU A 50 7.78 -3.19 8.50
N GLU A 51 8.02 -3.40 9.79
CA GLU A 51 8.82 -2.48 10.58
C GLU A 51 10.25 -2.41 10.04
N GLU A 52 10.84 -3.55 9.72
CA GLU A 52 12.18 -3.61 9.11
C GLU A 52 12.23 -2.93 7.75
N LYS A 53 11.17 -3.05 6.96
CA LYS A 53 11.08 -2.40 5.65
C LYS A 53 10.91 -0.88 5.77
N GLY A 54 10.64 -0.38 6.96
CA GLY A 54 10.40 1.04 7.19
C GLY A 54 8.97 1.48 6.89
N ALA A 55 8.05 0.52 6.71
CA ALA A 55 6.64 0.82 6.43
C ALA A 55 5.84 1.07 7.69
N LEU A 56 6.22 0.44 8.79
CA LEU A 56 5.59 0.61 10.11
C LEU A 56 6.63 1.04 11.12
N ARG A 57 6.16 1.70 12.18
CA ARG A 57 7.01 2.01 13.33
C ARG A 57 6.24 1.76 14.62
N ARG A 58 6.97 1.39 15.64
CA ARG A 58 6.48 1.19 16.98
C ARG A 58 6.38 2.55 17.66
N VAL A 59 5.22 2.89 18.23
CA VAL A 59 5.06 4.22 18.84
C VAL A 59 5.01 4.18 20.35
N ARG A 60 4.41 3.11 20.91
CA ARG A 60 4.35 2.97 22.38
C ARG A 60 3.94 1.56 22.74
N LYS A 61 4.01 1.25 24.01
CA LYS A 61 3.59 -0.03 24.56
C LYS A 61 2.45 0.21 25.54
N ILE A 62 1.37 -0.55 25.39
CA ILE A 62 0.25 -0.53 26.32
C ILE A 62 0.18 -1.92 26.95
N GLY A 63 0.47 -2.02 28.26
CA GLY A 63 0.66 -3.31 28.90
C GLY A 63 1.80 -4.07 28.25
N ASN A 64 1.55 -5.25 27.73
CA ASN A 64 2.54 -6.04 27.00
C ASN A 64 2.42 -5.89 25.48
N ALA A 65 1.50 -5.06 25.01
CA ALA A 65 1.24 -4.92 23.59
C ALA A 65 1.93 -3.69 23.02
N HIS A 66 2.74 -3.87 21.98
CA HIS A 66 3.30 -2.77 21.21
C HIS A 66 2.25 -2.25 20.24
N ILE A 67 2.21 -0.93 20.09
CA ILE A 67 1.30 -0.25 19.16
C ILE A 67 2.11 0.22 17.96
N PHE A 68 1.58 -0.01 16.78
CA PHE A 68 2.24 0.33 15.52
C PHE A 68 1.43 1.36 14.73
N GLU A 69 2.12 2.20 14.01
CA GLU A 69 1.51 3.15 13.08
C GLU A 69 2.26 3.12 11.76
N ALA A 70 1.64 3.65 10.71
CA ALA A 70 2.27 3.70 9.40
C ALA A 70 3.39 4.75 9.40
N ALA A 71 4.57 4.36 8.90
CA ALA A 71 5.69 5.26 8.71
C ALA A 71 5.70 5.84 7.30
N VAL A 72 4.89 5.28 6.41
CA VAL A 72 4.70 5.77 5.04
C VAL A 72 3.19 5.94 4.79
N SER A 73 2.82 6.92 3.98
CA SER A 73 1.42 7.13 3.66
C SER A 73 0.94 6.09 2.65
N ARG A 74 -0.38 5.90 2.57
CA ARG A 74 -0.98 5.02 1.56
C ARG A 74 -0.59 5.48 0.17
N GLN A 75 -0.62 6.79 -0.06
CA GLN A 75 -0.28 7.36 -1.35
C GLN A 75 1.17 7.08 -1.74
N GLU A 76 2.09 7.22 -0.79
CA GLU A 76 3.50 6.91 -1.03
C GLU A 76 3.72 5.43 -1.38
N ALA A 77 3.07 4.54 -0.62
CA ALA A 77 3.17 3.10 -0.87
C ALA A 77 2.61 2.73 -2.24
N ARG A 78 1.45 3.29 -2.60
CA ARG A 78 0.83 3.07 -3.90
C ARG A 78 1.71 3.56 -5.03
N GLY A 79 2.28 4.75 -4.87
CA GLY A 79 3.17 5.34 -5.87
C GLY A 79 4.37 4.47 -6.14
N ARG A 80 4.98 3.92 -5.09
CA ARG A 80 6.14 3.03 -5.22
C ARG A 80 5.80 1.72 -5.92
N LEU A 81 4.61 1.17 -5.62
CA LEU A 81 4.14 -0.04 -6.30
C LEU A 81 3.95 0.20 -7.80
N ILE A 82 3.38 1.35 -8.14
CA ILE A 82 3.19 1.74 -9.55
C ILE A 82 4.54 1.93 -10.23
N ASP A 83 5.48 2.59 -9.57
CA ASP A 83 6.82 2.80 -10.12
C ASP A 83 7.54 1.48 -10.36
N GLU A 84 7.41 0.52 -9.44
CA GLU A 84 8.00 -0.80 -9.61
C GLU A 84 7.37 -1.53 -10.81
N LEU A 85 6.05 -1.45 -10.93
CA LEU A 85 5.34 -2.04 -12.07
C LEU A 85 5.83 -1.45 -13.38
N LEU A 86 5.94 -0.13 -13.42
CA LEU A 86 6.42 0.58 -14.61
C LEU A 86 7.85 0.15 -14.99
N THR A 87 8.69 -0.08 -14.00
CA THR A 87 10.05 -0.56 -14.23
C THR A 87 10.05 -1.92 -14.92
N LEU A 88 9.13 -2.81 -14.56
CA LEU A 88 8.99 -4.12 -15.21
C LEU A 88 8.63 -3.99 -16.69
N PHE A 89 8.07 -2.87 -17.09
CA PHE A 89 7.71 -2.58 -18.48
C PHE A 89 8.72 -1.64 -19.16
N GLY A 90 9.93 -1.56 -18.60
CA GLY A 90 10.99 -0.74 -19.18
C GLY A 90 10.71 0.76 -19.15
N GLY A 91 9.86 1.22 -18.23
CA GLY A 91 9.46 2.61 -18.14
C GLY A 91 8.38 3.02 -19.12
N ARG A 92 7.81 2.05 -19.86
CA ARG A 92 6.82 2.33 -20.89
C ARG A 92 5.41 2.22 -20.35
N THR A 93 4.64 3.29 -20.47
CA THR A 93 3.25 3.34 -19.99
C THR A 93 2.27 2.69 -20.96
N GLN A 94 2.59 2.70 -22.25
CA GLN A 94 1.65 2.25 -23.27
C GLN A 94 1.17 0.81 -23.12
N PRO A 95 2.03 -0.20 -22.84
CA PRO A 95 1.53 -1.56 -22.67
C PRO A 95 0.56 -1.68 -21.49
N ILE A 96 0.81 -0.93 -20.42
CA ILE A 96 -0.06 -0.93 -19.24
C ILE A 96 -1.41 -0.32 -19.58
N MET A 97 -1.40 0.83 -20.24
CA MET A 97 -2.63 1.52 -20.64
C MET A 97 -3.45 0.69 -21.64
N ALA A 98 -2.78 0.06 -22.58
CA ALA A 98 -3.46 -0.79 -23.57
C ALA A 98 -4.18 -1.96 -22.88
N HIS A 99 -3.51 -2.61 -21.94
CA HIS A 99 -4.12 -3.70 -21.19
C HIS A 99 -5.33 -3.24 -20.39
N LEU A 100 -5.20 -2.11 -19.71
CA LEU A 100 -6.29 -1.56 -18.90
C LEU A 100 -7.47 -1.15 -19.78
N ALA A 101 -7.22 -0.60 -20.96
CA ALA A 101 -8.26 -0.21 -21.90
C ALA A 101 -8.99 -1.44 -22.45
N GLU A 102 -8.24 -2.45 -22.87
CA GLU A 102 -8.80 -3.68 -23.43
C GLU A 102 -9.62 -4.47 -22.41
N SER A 103 -9.22 -4.41 -21.14
CA SER A 103 -9.92 -5.10 -20.04
C SER A 103 -11.10 -4.29 -19.48
N GLY A 104 -11.37 -3.11 -20.04
CA GLY A 104 -12.47 -2.25 -19.61
C GLY A 104 -12.23 -1.48 -18.31
N LYS A 105 -11.02 -1.52 -17.81
CA LYS A 105 -10.67 -0.85 -16.54
C LYS A 105 -10.27 0.62 -16.74
N LEU A 106 -9.92 1.00 -17.97
CA LEU A 106 -9.56 2.36 -18.29
C LEU A 106 -10.61 2.93 -19.25
N THR A 107 -11.30 4.00 -18.83
CA THR A 107 -12.38 4.62 -19.58
C THR A 107 -11.95 5.96 -20.15
N LEU A 108 -12.78 6.50 -21.07
CA LEU A 108 -12.52 7.85 -21.59
C LEU A 108 -12.56 8.90 -20.50
N ASP A 109 -13.41 8.72 -19.49
CA ASP A 109 -13.46 9.64 -18.35
C ASP A 109 -12.15 9.63 -17.57
N ASP A 110 -11.56 8.44 -17.38
CA ASP A 110 -10.26 8.31 -16.72
C ASP A 110 -9.18 9.06 -17.52
N ILE A 111 -9.21 8.94 -18.84
CA ILE A 111 -8.25 9.63 -19.71
C ILE A 111 -8.42 11.14 -19.62
N ARG A 112 -9.66 11.62 -19.59
CA ARG A 112 -9.93 13.05 -19.44
C ARG A 112 -9.43 13.61 -18.13
N GLU A 113 -9.60 12.85 -17.05
CA GLU A 113 -9.09 13.23 -15.74
C GLU A 113 -7.56 13.27 -15.72
N ALA A 114 -6.93 12.28 -16.35
CA ALA A 114 -5.47 12.23 -16.45
C ALA A 114 -4.95 13.43 -17.27
N GLU A 115 -5.65 13.77 -18.35
CA GLU A 115 -5.30 14.92 -19.18
C GLU A 115 -5.30 16.21 -18.37
N LYS A 116 -6.34 16.42 -17.55
CA LYS A 116 -6.43 17.60 -16.68
C LYS A 116 -5.27 17.66 -15.70
N LEU A 117 -4.91 16.52 -15.11
CA LEU A 117 -3.78 16.44 -14.18
C LEU A 117 -2.47 16.84 -14.89
N ILE A 118 -2.25 16.31 -16.07
CA ILE A 118 -1.04 16.61 -16.85
C ILE A 118 -0.98 18.10 -17.18
N GLU A 119 -2.09 18.67 -17.64
CA GLU A 119 -2.17 20.10 -17.95
C GLU A 119 -1.86 20.95 -16.73
N ASN A 120 -2.41 20.60 -15.57
CA ASN A 120 -2.17 21.34 -14.33
C ASN A 120 -0.70 21.26 -13.91
N LEU A 121 -0.09 20.08 -14.05
CA LEU A 121 1.32 19.89 -13.71
C LEU A 121 2.23 20.70 -14.66
N GLU A 122 1.90 20.74 -15.92
CA GLU A 122 2.67 21.52 -16.91
C GLU A 122 2.58 23.02 -16.66
N ARG A 123 1.42 23.51 -16.20
CA ARG A 123 1.25 24.94 -15.87
C ARG A 123 2.09 25.38 -14.68
N LYS A 124 2.39 24.45 -13.77
CA LYS A 124 3.15 24.76 -12.55
C LYS A 124 4.66 24.76 -12.76
N LYS A 125 5.10 24.43 -13.93
CA LYS A 125 6.54 24.46 -14.25
C LYS A 125 7.02 25.87 -14.57
#